data_808e64fdc6aab97992a87e4581343477
#
_entry.id   808e64fdc6aab97992a87e4581343477
#
_cell.length_a   1.000
_cell.length_b   1.000
_cell.length_c   1.000
_cell.angle_alpha   90.00
_cell.angle_beta   90.00
_cell.angle_gamma   90.00
#
_symmetry.space_group_name_H-M   'P 1'
#
loop_
_entity.id
_entity.type
_entity.pdbx_description
1 polymer ?
#
loop_
_entity_poly.entity_id
_entity_poly.type
_entity_poly.pdbx_seq_one_letter_code
_entity_poly.pdbx_strand_id
1 'polypeptide(L)'
;MTELYGEDWVMRLYYDLEPSDQQLMGQLCDLACTNNNIDLCNIRQLPGTPVRDATEIFAMNWRFFPTLDPQVDIYLCRDLDSRVSEREVAAVEEWLGSGRAVHSMRDHPAHNTPVLGAAWGARLDTEAGAQSARSRWRQSWASILRDNLTYAERGSKGPDQTILTRHVWPWARSEAVQHDSYTYAKLY
;
A
#
# COMPACT_ATOMS: atom_id res chain seq x y z
N MET A 1 -5.36 -15.02 4.77
CA MET A 1 -4.02 -14.42 4.74
C MET A 1 -3.02 -15.28 5.50
N THR A 2 -3.26 -15.62 6.75
CA THR A 2 -2.37 -16.40 7.63
C THR A 2 -2.01 -17.78 7.07
N GLU A 3 -2.94 -18.43 6.38
CA GLU A 3 -2.71 -19.74 5.74
C GLU A 3 -1.65 -19.69 4.61
N LEU A 4 -1.47 -18.53 3.97
CA LEU A 4 -0.56 -18.38 2.83
C LEU A 4 0.70 -17.60 3.19
N TYR A 5 0.59 -16.53 3.97
CA TYR A 5 1.74 -15.69 4.33
C TYR A 5 2.35 -16.00 5.71
N GLY A 6 1.68 -16.90 6.51
CA GLY A 6 2.11 -17.21 7.87
C GLY A 6 1.73 -16.14 8.89
N GLU A 7 2.19 -16.32 10.12
CA GLU A 7 1.85 -15.48 11.27
C GLU A 7 2.72 -14.23 11.38
N ASP A 8 3.81 -14.14 10.62
CA ASP A 8 4.75 -13.03 10.66
C ASP A 8 4.22 -11.76 9.95
N TRP A 9 3.15 -11.91 9.17
CA TRP A 9 2.52 -10.80 8.48
C TRP A 9 1.33 -10.25 9.25
N VAL A 10 1.35 -8.93 9.46
CA VAL A 10 0.27 -8.19 10.11
C VAL A 10 -0.59 -7.51 9.04
N MET A 11 -1.91 -7.75 9.10
CA MET A 11 -2.90 -7.04 8.29
C MET A 11 -3.23 -5.72 8.98
N ARG A 12 -2.85 -4.60 8.38
CA ARG A 12 -3.20 -3.28 8.88
C ARG A 12 -4.43 -2.74 8.16
N LEU A 13 -5.48 -2.46 8.94
CA LEU A 13 -6.74 -1.91 8.46
C LEU A 13 -6.88 -0.44 8.89
N TYR A 14 -7.00 0.45 7.92
CA TYR A 14 -7.30 1.86 8.17
C TYR A 14 -8.81 2.08 8.14
N TYR A 15 -9.34 2.79 9.12
CA TYR A 15 -10.77 3.05 9.25
C TYR A 15 -11.05 4.48 9.69
N ASP A 16 -12.24 4.97 9.31
CA ASP A 16 -12.81 6.26 9.74
C ASP A 16 -14.20 6.00 10.30
N LEU A 17 -14.28 5.88 11.62
CA LEU A 17 -15.54 5.74 12.33
C LEU A 17 -15.71 6.88 13.35
N GLU A 18 -16.93 7.42 13.41
CA GLU A 18 -17.29 8.36 14.47
C GLU A 18 -17.42 7.63 15.82
N PRO A 19 -17.15 8.30 16.94
CA PRO A 19 -17.37 7.73 18.27
C PRO A 19 -18.81 7.25 18.52
N SER A 20 -19.78 7.75 17.73
CA SER A 20 -21.19 7.33 17.76
C SER A 20 -21.43 5.97 17.12
N ASP A 21 -20.53 5.48 16.26
CA ASP A 21 -20.66 4.22 15.52
C ASP A 21 -20.27 3.00 16.39
N GLN A 22 -20.83 2.93 17.59
CA GLN A 22 -20.46 1.94 18.62
C GLN A 22 -20.59 0.49 18.13
N GLN A 23 -21.60 0.19 17.30
CA GLN A 23 -21.80 -1.15 16.78
C GLN A 23 -20.66 -1.59 15.85
N LEU A 24 -20.27 -0.74 14.89
CA LEU A 24 -19.17 -1.01 13.97
C LEU A 24 -17.83 -1.05 14.71
N MET A 25 -17.65 -0.17 15.68
CA MET A 25 -16.46 -0.14 16.53
C MET A 25 -16.32 -1.46 17.33
N GLY A 26 -17.44 -1.97 17.89
CA GLY A 26 -17.47 -3.27 18.56
C GLY A 26 -17.05 -4.40 17.62
N GLN A 27 -17.56 -4.43 16.39
CA GLN A 27 -17.20 -5.45 15.39
C GLN A 27 -15.72 -5.40 15.01
N LEU A 28 -15.14 -4.20 14.85
CA LEU A 28 -13.70 -4.07 14.59
C LEU A 28 -12.85 -4.53 15.77
N CYS A 29 -13.25 -4.18 17.00
CA CYS A 29 -12.56 -4.63 18.20
C CYS A 29 -12.61 -6.15 18.34
N ASP A 30 -13.77 -6.77 18.10
CA ASP A 30 -13.93 -8.23 18.15
C ASP A 30 -13.04 -8.90 17.08
N LEU A 31 -12.98 -8.32 15.89
CA LEU A 31 -12.10 -8.81 14.81
C LEU A 31 -10.63 -8.79 15.22
N ALA A 32 -10.15 -7.69 15.79
CA ALA A 32 -8.76 -7.56 16.23
C ALA A 32 -8.47 -8.43 17.46
N CYS A 33 -9.44 -8.58 18.39
CA CYS A 33 -9.27 -9.42 19.57
C CYS A 33 -9.23 -10.92 19.26
N THR A 34 -9.86 -11.34 18.16
CA THR A 34 -9.89 -12.74 17.73
C THR A 34 -8.76 -13.12 16.77
N ASN A 35 -8.04 -12.12 16.24
CA ASN A 35 -6.97 -12.32 15.25
C ASN A 35 -5.73 -11.51 15.64
N ASN A 36 -4.72 -12.19 16.15
CA ASN A 36 -3.48 -11.57 16.66
C ASN A 36 -2.66 -10.83 15.58
N ASN A 37 -2.95 -11.06 14.31
CA ASN A 37 -2.26 -10.48 13.17
C ASN A 37 -3.06 -9.35 12.49
N ILE A 38 -4.01 -8.74 13.19
CA ILE A 38 -4.76 -7.57 12.70
C ILE A 38 -4.40 -6.34 13.54
N ASP A 39 -3.96 -5.29 12.87
CA ASP A 39 -3.66 -3.96 13.43
C ASP A 39 -4.71 -2.95 12.91
N LEU A 40 -5.41 -2.30 13.82
CA LEU A 40 -6.47 -1.33 13.52
C LEU A 40 -5.92 0.09 13.63
N CYS A 41 -5.97 0.84 12.55
CA CYS A 41 -5.48 2.21 12.47
C CYS A 41 -6.63 3.20 12.25
N ASN A 42 -6.98 3.96 13.30
CA ASN A 42 -7.91 5.07 13.17
C ASN A 42 -7.24 6.24 12.44
N ILE A 43 -7.78 6.65 11.29
CA ILE A 43 -7.20 7.75 10.49
C ILE A 43 -7.31 9.12 11.17
N ARG A 44 -8.15 9.26 12.19
CA ARG A 44 -8.28 10.46 13.01
C ARG A 44 -7.15 10.62 14.03
N GLN A 45 -6.42 9.55 14.31
CA GLN A 45 -5.30 9.50 15.26
C GLN A 45 -4.22 8.52 14.79
N LEU A 46 -3.55 8.83 13.70
CA LEU A 46 -2.47 7.98 13.19
C LEU A 46 -1.22 8.11 14.07
N PRO A 47 -0.83 7.07 14.81
CA PRO A 47 0.38 7.11 15.60
C PRO A 47 1.63 7.03 14.73
N GLY A 48 2.72 7.65 15.17
CA GLY A 48 4.05 7.49 14.55
C GLY A 48 4.22 8.15 13.18
N THR A 49 3.17 8.76 12.59
CA THR A 49 3.24 9.41 11.29
C THR A 49 3.24 10.94 11.42
N PRO A 50 3.81 11.68 10.46
CA PRO A 50 3.71 13.14 10.44
C PRO A 50 2.28 13.65 10.20
N VAL A 51 1.42 12.80 9.63
CA VAL A 51 -0.01 13.08 9.43
C VAL A 51 -0.77 12.47 10.60
N ARG A 52 -1.18 13.30 11.57
CA ARG A 52 -1.91 12.81 12.75
C ARG A 52 -3.39 12.58 12.48
N ASP A 53 -4.02 13.51 11.77
CA ASP A 53 -5.41 13.46 11.34
C ASP A 53 -5.44 13.42 9.82
N ALA A 54 -6.01 12.35 9.27
CA ALA A 54 -6.05 12.07 7.84
C ALA A 54 -7.48 12.10 7.27
N THR A 55 -8.45 12.68 7.99
CA THR A 55 -9.84 12.77 7.54
C THR A 55 -10.00 13.53 6.22
N GLU A 56 -9.11 14.50 5.95
CA GLU A 56 -9.09 15.24 4.69
C GLU A 56 -8.40 14.49 3.54
N ILE A 57 -7.74 13.37 3.83
CA ILE A 57 -7.06 12.56 2.81
C ILE A 57 -8.05 11.54 2.26
N PHE A 58 -8.16 11.49 0.93
CA PHE A 58 -9.04 10.54 0.26
C PHE A 58 -8.72 9.09 0.65
N ALA A 59 -9.75 8.29 0.97
CA ALA A 59 -9.59 6.96 1.55
C ALA A 59 -8.70 6.01 0.72
N MET A 60 -8.76 6.07 -0.62
CA MET A 60 -7.88 5.27 -1.47
C MET A 60 -6.38 5.60 -1.29
N ASN A 61 -6.05 6.75 -0.71
CA ASN A 61 -4.66 7.14 -0.44
C ASN A 61 -4.16 6.68 0.93
N TRP A 62 -5.04 6.17 1.82
CA TRP A 62 -4.61 5.65 3.12
C TRP A 62 -3.67 4.45 2.97
N ARG A 63 -3.77 3.73 1.86
CA ARG A 63 -2.86 2.62 1.53
C ARG A 63 -1.38 3.02 1.45
N PHE A 64 -1.07 4.31 1.38
CA PHE A 64 0.30 4.80 1.38
C PHE A 64 0.84 5.10 2.79
N PHE A 65 0.02 5.15 3.83
CA PHE A 65 0.47 5.49 5.20
C PHE A 65 1.54 4.57 5.76
N PRO A 66 1.59 3.26 5.47
CA PRO A 66 2.69 2.42 5.95
C PRO A 66 4.06 2.94 5.57
N THR A 67 4.21 3.67 4.45
CA THR A 67 5.50 4.24 4.04
C THR A 67 6.00 5.36 4.95
N LEU A 68 5.13 5.95 5.74
CA LEU A 68 5.46 7.01 6.72
C LEU A 68 5.76 6.47 8.10
N ASP A 69 5.36 5.23 8.39
CA ASP A 69 5.55 4.60 9.69
C ASP A 69 7.00 4.11 9.83
N PRO A 70 7.76 4.59 10.83
CA PRO A 70 9.14 4.17 11.04
C PRO A 70 9.28 2.70 11.47
N GLN A 71 8.21 2.08 11.96
CA GLN A 71 8.20 0.68 12.39
C GLN A 71 7.90 -0.31 11.26
N VAL A 72 7.51 0.19 10.07
CA VAL A 72 7.23 -0.65 8.90
C VAL A 72 8.46 -0.70 8.02
N ASP A 73 9.03 -1.88 7.84
CA ASP A 73 10.15 -2.11 6.94
C ASP A 73 9.69 -2.67 5.59
N ILE A 74 8.69 -3.53 5.60
CA ILE A 74 8.13 -4.17 4.40
C ILE A 74 6.62 -4.11 4.47
N TYR A 75 5.96 -3.77 3.37
CA TYR A 75 4.52 -3.88 3.30
C TYR A 75 4.02 -4.24 1.91
N LEU A 76 2.84 -4.86 1.88
CA LEU A 76 2.08 -5.19 0.69
C LEU A 76 0.77 -4.40 0.69
N CYS A 77 0.42 -3.82 -0.45
CA CYS A 77 -0.85 -3.14 -0.65
C CYS A 77 -1.82 -4.06 -1.40
N ARG A 78 -2.99 -4.28 -0.80
CA ARG A 78 -4.06 -5.13 -1.36
C ARG A 78 -5.43 -4.50 -1.13
N ASP A 79 -6.35 -4.75 -2.04
CA ASP A 79 -7.76 -4.53 -1.77
C ASP A 79 -8.29 -5.65 -0.86
N LEU A 80 -9.19 -5.32 0.06
CA LEU A 80 -9.71 -6.28 1.05
C LEU A 80 -10.52 -7.43 0.43
N ASP A 81 -11.11 -7.20 -0.74
CA ASP A 81 -11.88 -8.18 -1.50
C ASP A 81 -11.01 -9.03 -2.44
N SER A 82 -9.71 -8.72 -2.55
CA SER A 82 -8.78 -9.50 -3.36
C SER A 82 -8.32 -10.76 -2.63
N ARG A 83 -8.51 -11.92 -3.27
CA ARG A 83 -8.01 -13.19 -2.74
C ARG A 83 -6.52 -13.31 -2.96
N VAL A 84 -5.80 -13.66 -1.91
CA VAL A 84 -4.39 -14.05 -2.00
C VAL A 84 -4.29 -15.43 -2.65
N SER A 85 -3.31 -15.62 -3.51
CA SER A 85 -3.05 -16.89 -4.21
C SER A 85 -1.60 -17.37 -3.97
N GLU A 86 -1.35 -18.65 -4.15
CA GLU A 86 0.01 -19.22 -4.11
C GLU A 86 0.97 -18.54 -5.09
N ARG A 87 0.46 -18.14 -6.27
CA ARG A 87 1.23 -17.39 -7.26
C ARG A 87 1.67 -16.03 -6.71
N GLU A 88 0.81 -15.37 -5.97
CA GLU A 88 1.15 -14.10 -5.34
C GLU A 88 2.21 -14.28 -4.27
N VAL A 89 2.08 -15.30 -3.43
CA VAL A 89 3.07 -15.63 -2.40
C VAL A 89 4.43 -15.88 -3.03
N ALA A 90 4.49 -16.72 -4.07
CA ALA A 90 5.74 -16.99 -4.79
C ALA A 90 6.36 -15.72 -5.41
N ALA A 91 5.52 -14.83 -5.97
CA ALA A 91 5.97 -13.55 -6.53
C ALA A 91 6.53 -12.60 -5.46
N VAL A 92 5.90 -12.58 -4.28
CA VAL A 92 6.38 -11.80 -3.13
C VAL A 92 7.69 -12.36 -2.59
N GLU A 93 7.82 -13.68 -2.46
CA GLU A 93 9.06 -14.34 -2.02
C GLU A 93 10.22 -14.04 -2.98
N GLU A 94 9.98 -14.11 -4.28
CA GLU A 94 10.98 -13.75 -5.30
C GLU A 94 11.41 -12.28 -5.16
N TRP A 95 10.45 -11.37 -4.99
CA TRP A 95 10.75 -9.97 -4.76
C TRP A 95 11.58 -9.76 -3.48
N LEU A 96 11.19 -10.37 -2.36
CA LEU A 96 11.93 -10.27 -1.10
C LEU A 96 13.35 -10.80 -1.24
N GLY A 97 13.54 -11.93 -1.94
CA GLY A 97 14.84 -12.51 -2.23
C GLY A 97 15.72 -11.66 -3.16
N SER A 98 15.10 -10.81 -3.99
CA SER A 98 15.82 -9.93 -4.92
C SER A 98 16.51 -8.74 -4.28
N GLY A 99 16.09 -8.35 -3.07
CA GLY A 99 16.56 -7.14 -2.39
C GLY A 99 16.05 -5.82 -3.00
N ARG A 100 15.17 -5.87 -4.01
CA ARG A 100 14.63 -4.68 -4.67
C ARG A 100 13.62 -3.95 -3.80
N ALA A 101 13.56 -2.62 -3.95
CA ALA A 101 12.75 -1.75 -3.11
C ALA A 101 11.24 -1.82 -3.40
N VAL A 102 10.84 -2.23 -4.59
CA VAL A 102 9.43 -2.17 -5.01
C VAL A 102 9.02 -3.48 -5.68
N HIS A 103 7.80 -3.92 -5.41
CA HIS A 103 7.10 -5.00 -6.08
C HIS A 103 5.87 -4.48 -6.83
N SER A 104 5.59 -5.00 -8.01
CA SER A 104 4.37 -4.75 -8.75
C SER A 104 3.86 -6.03 -9.40
N MET A 105 2.56 -6.30 -9.29
CA MET A 105 1.95 -7.49 -9.87
C MET A 105 0.77 -7.12 -10.76
N ARG A 106 0.69 -7.73 -11.95
CA ARG A 106 -0.34 -7.45 -12.95
C ARG A 106 -0.75 -8.75 -13.64
N ASP A 107 -1.69 -9.45 -13.03
CA ASP A 107 -2.14 -10.77 -13.49
C ASP A 107 -3.55 -10.75 -14.11
N HIS A 108 -3.94 -9.63 -14.70
CA HIS A 108 -5.21 -9.52 -15.40
C HIS A 108 -5.09 -8.70 -16.70
N PRO A 109 -5.77 -9.07 -17.78
CA PRO A 109 -5.66 -8.36 -19.08
C PRO A 109 -5.99 -6.86 -19.03
N ALA A 110 -6.85 -6.44 -18.08
CA ALA A 110 -7.20 -5.03 -17.87
C ALA A 110 -6.17 -4.25 -17.01
N HIS A 111 -5.16 -4.93 -16.46
CA HIS A 111 -4.12 -4.31 -15.65
C HIS A 111 -3.01 -3.74 -16.54
N ASN A 112 -3.33 -2.71 -17.31
CA ASN A 112 -2.42 -2.09 -18.30
C ASN A 112 -1.68 -0.85 -17.77
N THR A 113 -1.49 -0.76 -16.47
CA THR A 113 -0.76 0.33 -15.80
C THR A 113 0.56 -0.19 -15.22
N PRO A 114 1.61 0.64 -15.11
CA PRO A 114 2.91 0.21 -14.58
C PRO A 114 2.85 -0.35 -13.16
N VAL A 115 2.04 0.26 -12.29
CA VAL A 115 1.83 -0.18 -10.90
C VAL A 115 0.34 -0.10 -10.60
N LEU A 116 -0.25 -1.20 -10.18
CA LEU A 116 -1.65 -1.23 -9.76
C LEU A 116 -1.82 -0.70 -8.34
N GLY A 117 -2.89 0.06 -8.10
CA GLY A 117 -3.24 0.58 -6.78
C GLY A 117 -3.38 -0.48 -5.70
N ALA A 118 -3.77 -1.70 -6.07
CA ALA A 118 -4.09 -2.79 -5.16
C ALA A 118 -3.17 -4.02 -5.29
N ALA A 119 -2.04 -3.91 -5.99
CA ALA A 119 -1.18 -5.08 -6.22
C ALA A 119 0.30 -4.67 -6.30
N TRP A 120 0.82 -4.13 -5.20
CA TRP A 120 2.21 -3.70 -5.09
C TRP A 120 2.73 -3.83 -3.67
N GLY A 121 4.05 -3.73 -3.52
CA GLY A 121 4.72 -3.75 -2.24
C GLY A 121 5.91 -2.81 -2.22
N ALA A 122 6.37 -2.48 -1.03
CA ALA A 122 7.58 -1.71 -0.81
C ALA A 122 8.41 -2.26 0.33
N ARG A 123 9.73 -2.27 0.13
CA ARG A 123 10.75 -2.43 1.17
C ARG A 123 11.32 -1.07 1.50
N LEU A 124 11.16 -0.66 2.75
CA LEU A 124 11.58 0.64 3.24
C LEU A 124 12.97 0.58 3.91
N ASP A 125 13.42 -0.63 4.21
CA ASP A 125 14.70 -0.97 4.85
C ASP A 125 15.86 -1.10 3.85
N THR A 126 15.63 -0.87 2.57
CA THR A 126 16.63 -1.05 1.51
C THR A 126 17.01 0.26 0.80
N GLU A 127 18.05 0.21 -0.02
CA GLU A 127 18.45 1.32 -0.88
C GLU A 127 17.64 1.34 -2.17
N ALA A 128 17.43 2.54 -2.71
CA ALA A 128 16.79 2.78 -3.99
C ALA A 128 17.64 3.81 -4.78
N GLY A 129 18.58 3.30 -5.51
CA GLY A 129 19.64 4.10 -6.13
C GLY A 129 20.57 4.72 -5.07
N ALA A 130 20.78 6.03 -5.13
CA ALA A 130 21.67 6.75 -4.20
C ALA A 130 21.00 7.17 -2.87
N GLN A 131 19.78 6.72 -2.60
CA GLN A 131 19.02 7.08 -1.41
C GLN A 131 18.32 5.86 -0.84
N SER A 132 17.97 5.89 0.46
CA SER A 132 17.13 4.85 1.03
C SER A 132 15.73 4.89 0.43
N ALA A 133 15.11 3.72 0.28
CA ALA A 133 13.73 3.60 -0.22
C ALA A 133 12.76 4.41 0.63
N ARG A 134 12.93 4.42 1.96
CA ARG A 134 12.15 5.24 2.89
C ARG A 134 12.26 6.74 2.58
N SER A 135 13.44 7.23 2.21
CA SER A 135 13.65 8.62 1.81
C SER A 135 12.92 8.95 0.51
N ARG A 136 12.97 8.06 -0.48
CA ARG A 136 12.22 8.18 -1.74
C ARG A 136 10.71 8.27 -1.49
N TRP A 137 10.17 7.42 -0.64
CA TRP A 137 8.76 7.45 -0.27
C TRP A 137 8.36 8.75 0.43
N ARG A 138 9.17 9.25 1.37
CA ARG A 138 8.92 10.56 2.02
C ARG A 138 8.91 11.71 1.01
N GLN A 139 9.78 11.70 0.02
CA GLN A 139 9.78 12.71 -1.06
C GLN A 139 8.51 12.59 -1.93
N SER A 140 8.08 11.37 -2.25
CA SER A 140 6.82 11.13 -2.97
C SER A 140 5.63 11.67 -2.19
N TRP A 141 5.56 11.42 -0.87
CA TRP A 141 4.51 11.97 -0.01
C TRP A 141 4.46 13.50 0.00
N ALA A 142 5.59 14.17 0.08
CA ALA A 142 5.63 15.61 -0.01
C ALA A 142 5.04 16.15 -1.33
N SER A 143 5.20 15.41 -2.41
CA SER A 143 4.61 15.73 -3.70
C SER A 143 3.12 15.41 -3.75
N ILE A 144 2.71 14.26 -3.22
CA ILE A 144 1.31 13.84 -3.11
C ILE A 144 0.49 14.85 -2.33
N LEU A 145 0.99 15.31 -1.17
CA LEU A 145 0.32 16.28 -0.33
C LEU A 145 0.25 17.69 -0.98
N ARG A 146 1.25 18.06 -1.78
CA ARG A 146 1.23 19.34 -2.53
C ARG A 146 0.23 19.34 -3.67
N ASP A 147 0.20 18.25 -4.43
CA ASP A 147 -0.69 18.10 -5.58
C ASP A 147 -2.17 17.97 -5.17
N ASN A 148 -2.41 17.86 -3.89
CA ASN A 148 -3.66 17.78 -3.15
C ASN A 148 -4.83 17.50 -4.09
N LEU A 149 -5.14 16.22 -4.28
CA LEU A 149 -6.22 15.80 -5.17
C LEU A 149 -7.44 16.65 -4.90
N THR A 150 -7.87 17.40 -5.88
CA THR A 150 -8.99 18.33 -5.75
C THR A 150 -10.24 17.57 -5.31
N TYR A 151 -11.16 18.23 -4.64
CA TYR A 151 -12.43 17.64 -4.21
C TYR A 151 -13.18 16.94 -5.37
N ALA A 152 -13.03 17.43 -6.60
CA ALA A 152 -13.61 16.85 -7.81
C ALA A 152 -13.00 15.49 -8.17
N GLU A 153 -11.75 15.23 -7.81
CA GLU A 153 -11.06 13.95 -8.07
C GLU A 153 -11.40 12.89 -7.01
N ARG A 154 -11.90 13.30 -5.84
CA ARG A 154 -12.27 12.40 -4.72
C ARG A 154 -13.45 11.47 -5.07
N GLY A 155 -14.25 11.77 -6.07
CA GLY A 155 -15.37 10.93 -6.54
C GLY A 155 -15.00 9.96 -7.68
N SER A 156 -13.79 10.04 -8.25
CA SER A 156 -13.37 9.18 -9.36
C SER A 156 -12.60 7.97 -8.85
N LYS A 157 -12.72 6.82 -9.56
CA LYS A 157 -11.82 5.69 -9.34
C LYS A 157 -10.42 6.05 -9.86
N GLY A 158 -9.37 5.72 -9.09
CA GLY A 158 -7.98 5.74 -9.54
C GLY A 158 -7.09 6.92 -9.15
N PRO A 159 -7.44 7.77 -8.15
CA PRO A 159 -6.49 8.78 -7.67
C PRO A 159 -5.19 8.18 -7.16
N ASP A 160 -5.25 7.07 -6.44
CA ASP A 160 -4.11 6.28 -5.98
C ASP A 160 -3.26 5.76 -7.14
N GLN A 161 -3.91 5.32 -8.21
CA GLN A 161 -3.24 4.90 -9.45
C GLN A 161 -2.48 6.05 -10.12
N THR A 162 -3.07 7.24 -10.15
CA THR A 162 -2.43 8.46 -10.67
C THR A 162 -1.22 8.85 -9.81
N ILE A 163 -1.35 8.76 -8.49
CA ILE A 163 -0.28 9.01 -7.53
C ILE A 163 0.89 8.05 -7.76
N LEU A 164 0.63 6.75 -7.83
CA LEU A 164 1.66 5.75 -8.10
C LEU A 164 2.39 6.04 -9.41
N THR A 165 1.64 6.30 -10.48
CA THR A 165 2.23 6.56 -11.80
C THR A 165 3.04 7.85 -11.85
N ARG A 166 2.57 8.91 -11.19
CA ARG A 166 3.16 10.24 -11.28
C ARG A 166 4.32 10.46 -10.30
N HIS A 167 4.19 9.96 -9.06
CA HIS A 167 5.11 10.30 -7.97
C HIS A 167 5.98 9.14 -7.50
N VAL A 168 5.59 7.90 -7.78
CA VAL A 168 6.33 6.71 -7.33
C VAL A 168 7.05 6.05 -8.49
N TRP A 169 6.35 5.72 -9.56
CA TRP A 169 6.91 4.96 -10.68
C TRP A 169 8.17 5.59 -11.34
N PRO A 170 8.32 6.91 -11.46
CA PRO A 170 9.52 7.50 -12.07
C PRO A 170 10.83 7.07 -11.44
N TRP A 171 10.85 6.86 -10.12
CA TRP A 171 12.03 6.34 -9.42
C TRP A 171 11.96 4.83 -9.14
N ALA A 172 10.74 4.30 -8.95
CA ALA A 172 10.53 2.91 -8.56
C ALA A 172 10.83 1.91 -9.70
N ARG A 173 10.65 2.31 -10.96
CA ARG A 173 10.78 1.40 -12.12
C ARG A 173 12.15 0.71 -12.22
N SER A 174 13.24 1.36 -11.82
CA SER A 174 14.58 0.77 -11.79
C SER A 174 14.83 -0.11 -10.58
N GLU A 175 13.99 0.01 -9.55
CA GLU A 175 14.09 -0.68 -8.27
C GLU A 175 12.94 -1.68 -8.06
N ALA A 176 12.20 -2.01 -9.12
CA ALA A 176 11.04 -2.88 -9.03
C ALA A 176 11.33 -4.29 -9.55
N VAL A 177 10.75 -5.27 -8.85
CA VAL A 177 10.46 -6.59 -9.42
C VAL A 177 9.01 -6.56 -9.91
N GLN A 178 8.79 -6.97 -11.14
CA GLN A 178 7.49 -6.90 -11.78
C GLN A 178 7.05 -8.29 -12.22
N HIS A 179 5.87 -8.71 -11.76
CA HIS A 179 5.23 -9.93 -12.18
C HIS A 179 4.03 -9.59 -13.07
N ASP A 180 4.05 -10.06 -14.28
CA ASP A 180 3.06 -9.71 -15.29
C ASP A 180 2.75 -10.93 -16.19
N SER A 181 1.48 -11.31 -16.26
CA SER A 181 1.05 -12.43 -17.08
C SER A 181 0.55 -12.04 -18.47
N TYR A 182 0.25 -10.74 -18.73
CA TYR A 182 -0.48 -10.34 -19.93
C TYR A 182 0.10 -9.14 -20.69
N THR A 183 0.79 -8.23 -20.01
CA THR A 183 1.13 -6.91 -20.59
C THR A 183 2.62 -6.64 -20.67
N TYR A 184 3.44 -7.59 -20.27
CA TYR A 184 4.90 -7.45 -20.20
C TYR A 184 5.51 -6.76 -21.41
N ALA A 185 5.15 -7.20 -22.63
CA ALA A 185 5.71 -6.67 -23.88
C ALA A 185 5.20 -5.26 -24.25
N LYS A 186 4.25 -4.69 -23.50
CA LYS A 186 3.63 -3.38 -23.81
C LYS A 186 4.08 -2.25 -22.89
N LEU A 187 4.71 -2.55 -21.78
CA LEU A 187 5.04 -1.59 -20.73
C LEU A 187 6.55 -1.34 -20.55
N TYR A 188 7.38 -2.02 -21.38
CA TYR A 188 8.85 -1.93 -21.40
C TYR A 188 9.38 -1.48 -22.73
#